data_d2dae8bb8b177d5a6b635ac4fd601d46
#
_entry.id   d2dae8bb8b177d5a6b635ac4fd601d46
#
_cell.length_a   1.000
_cell.length_b   1.000
_cell.length_c   1.000
_cell.angle_alpha   90.00
_cell.angle_beta   90.00
_cell.angle_gamma   90.00
#
_symmetry.space_group_name_H-M   'P 1'
#
loop_
_entity.id
_entity.type
_entity.pdbx_description
1 polymer ?
#
loop_
_entity_poly.entity_id
_entity_poly.type
_entity_poly.pdbx_seq_one_letter_code
_entity_poly.pdbx_strand_id
1 'polypeptide(L)'
;EGEPGVWDDVLEGLEKDKHGPQINLKKELISQLENQVTVVTDYELPITTSSERILIAIKVRDELAVAKALEKMLKADETVQMRVLADRIIWEAVPQEKPQVPSISLIMPGEEPISEDESSGAGAEPVFPNAAITVANGQLYVSSHLDFLVKILQDREERETLGATVDFQVIGEKVQNFGSQRCAWVFSRTDQEYRGTYELIRAGKMPESETMLGRTLNTLFGAGKKGVLRQQEIDGSKLPEFDVVRRHLGTAGSFGVSEQDGSVR
;
A
#
# COMPACT_ATOMS: atom_id res chain seq x y z
N GLU A 1 7.66 3.68 31.80
CA GLU A 1 8.45 3.21 30.62
C GLU A 1 8.26 1.70 30.61
N GLY A 2 7.66 1.15 29.51
CA GLY A 2 7.48 -0.28 29.32
C GLY A 2 8.77 -0.97 28.88
N GLU A 3 8.80 -2.30 28.90
CA GLU A 3 9.90 -3.06 28.32
C GLU A 3 10.04 -2.75 26.82
N PRO A 4 11.28 -2.77 26.27
CA PRO A 4 11.51 -2.58 24.82
C PRO A 4 10.64 -3.56 24.02
N GLY A 5 9.88 -3.05 23.08
CA GLY A 5 9.05 -3.89 22.23
C GLY A 5 9.79 -4.29 20.95
N VAL A 6 9.22 -5.22 20.18
CA VAL A 6 9.75 -5.66 18.87
C VAL A 6 10.13 -4.48 17.96
N TRP A 7 9.38 -3.38 18.04
CA TRP A 7 9.66 -2.16 17.28
C TRP A 7 10.96 -1.47 17.69
N ASP A 8 11.28 -1.46 18.99
CA ASP A 8 12.52 -0.87 19.48
C ASP A 8 13.72 -1.70 19.04
N ASP A 9 13.61 -3.03 19.02
CA ASP A 9 14.64 -3.94 18.51
C ASP A 9 14.91 -3.72 17.01
N VAL A 10 13.87 -3.54 16.20
CA VAL A 10 14.00 -3.22 14.77
C VAL A 10 14.72 -1.88 14.57
N LEU A 11 14.36 -0.85 15.34
CA LEU A 11 15.00 0.46 15.25
C LEU A 11 16.46 0.43 15.68
N GLU A 12 16.77 -0.34 16.73
CA GLU A 12 18.14 -0.53 17.19
C GLU A 12 18.99 -1.30 16.17
N GLY A 13 18.39 -2.32 15.52
CA GLY A 13 19.03 -3.07 14.43
C GLY A 13 19.40 -2.16 13.25
N LEU A 14 18.48 -1.31 12.79
CA LEU A 14 18.74 -0.35 11.71
C LEU A 14 19.84 0.67 12.03
N GLU A 15 20.01 1.04 13.31
CA GLU A 15 21.02 1.99 13.75
C GLU A 15 22.41 1.36 13.98
N LYS A 16 22.45 0.13 14.55
CA LYS A 16 23.69 -0.48 15.06
C LYS A 16 24.29 -1.55 14.16
N ASP A 17 23.53 -2.13 13.25
CA ASP A 17 24.04 -3.16 12.35
C ASP A 17 25.11 -2.57 11.42
N LYS A 18 26.32 -3.14 11.49
CA LYS A 18 27.46 -2.70 10.65
C LYS A 18 27.24 -2.97 9.16
N HIS A 19 26.39 -3.94 8.81
CA HIS A 19 26.02 -4.29 7.46
C HIS A 19 24.71 -3.66 7.02
N GLY A 20 23.99 -3.01 7.93
CA GLY A 20 22.75 -2.30 7.68
C GLY A 20 22.97 -0.82 7.33
N PRO A 21 21.89 -0.07 7.17
CA PRO A 21 21.92 1.34 6.75
C PRO A 21 22.50 2.29 7.80
N GLN A 22 22.69 1.85 9.06
CA GLN A 22 23.20 2.62 10.19
C GLN A 22 22.45 3.96 10.38
N ILE A 23 21.12 3.93 10.23
CA ILE A 23 20.24 5.10 10.31
C ILE A 23 19.50 5.14 11.64
N ASN A 24 19.47 6.30 12.30
CA ASN A 24 18.53 6.54 13.38
C ASN A 24 17.17 6.96 12.82
N LEU A 25 16.31 5.96 12.56
CA LEU A 25 15.03 6.17 11.89
C LEU A 25 14.15 7.19 12.62
N LYS A 26 14.14 7.18 13.97
CA LYS A 26 13.35 8.15 14.77
C LYS A 26 13.80 9.57 14.52
N LYS A 27 15.12 9.82 14.51
CA LYS A 27 15.68 11.16 14.39
C LYS A 27 15.81 11.64 12.94
N GLU A 28 16.24 10.76 12.03
CA GLU A 28 16.59 11.16 10.67
C GLU A 28 15.38 11.15 9.73
N LEU A 29 14.36 10.29 9.99
CA LEU A 29 13.17 10.19 9.14
C LEU A 29 11.89 10.58 9.89
N ILE A 30 11.53 9.86 10.96
CA ILE A 30 10.21 10.02 11.60
C ILE A 30 10.01 11.44 12.15
N SER A 31 11.04 12.04 12.74
CA SER A 31 10.96 13.43 13.26
C SER A 31 10.72 14.48 12.17
N GLN A 32 10.97 14.14 10.91
CA GLN A 32 10.74 15.03 9.76
C GLN A 32 9.33 14.89 9.19
N LEU A 33 8.58 13.86 9.57
CA LEU A 33 7.21 13.69 9.15
C LEU A 33 6.28 14.63 9.92
N GLU A 34 5.32 15.21 9.22
CA GLU A 34 4.21 15.94 9.82
C GLU A 34 3.00 15.03 10.05
N ASN A 35 2.00 15.56 10.73
CA ASN A 35 0.78 14.83 11.09
C ASN A 35 -0.29 14.82 9.98
N GLN A 36 0.08 15.06 8.74
CA GLN A 36 -0.83 15.03 7.60
C GLN A 36 -0.46 13.88 6.66
N VAL A 37 -1.39 12.95 6.49
CA VAL A 37 -1.28 11.81 5.58
C VAL A 37 -2.45 11.84 4.61
N THR A 38 -2.16 11.66 3.33
CA THR A 38 -3.15 11.48 2.27
C THR A 38 -2.97 10.10 1.66
N VAL A 39 -4.06 9.35 1.53
CA VAL A 39 -4.07 8.06 0.84
C VAL A 39 -4.93 8.21 -0.40
N VAL A 40 -4.42 7.78 -1.54
CA VAL A 40 -5.11 7.75 -2.82
C VAL A 40 -5.16 6.31 -3.29
N THR A 41 -6.35 5.83 -3.63
CA THR A 41 -6.56 4.52 -4.25
C THR A 41 -7.18 4.68 -5.63
N ASP A 42 -6.75 3.87 -6.58
CA ASP A 42 -7.24 3.84 -7.95
C ASP A 42 -7.12 2.41 -8.51
N TYR A 43 -7.68 2.16 -9.66
CA TYR A 43 -7.53 0.90 -10.38
C TYR A 43 -7.11 1.17 -11.82
N GLU A 44 -6.11 0.43 -12.29
CA GLU A 44 -5.73 0.44 -13.70
C GLU A 44 -6.68 -0.42 -14.52
N LEU A 45 -7.06 0.08 -15.69
CA LEU A 45 -7.95 -0.63 -16.61
C LEU A 45 -7.14 -1.30 -17.74
N PRO A 46 -7.53 -2.49 -18.18
CA PRO A 46 -8.64 -3.35 -17.74
C PRO A 46 -8.38 -3.96 -16.36
N ILE A 47 -9.46 -4.26 -15.60
CA ILE A 47 -9.33 -4.84 -14.26
C ILE A 47 -8.70 -6.23 -14.33
N THR A 48 -7.61 -6.39 -13.59
CA THR A 48 -6.87 -7.63 -13.38
C THR A 48 -6.65 -7.87 -11.89
N THR A 49 -6.08 -8.99 -11.50
CA THR A 49 -5.74 -9.28 -10.10
C THR A 49 -4.73 -8.32 -9.49
N SER A 50 -3.96 -7.60 -10.31
CA SER A 50 -2.92 -6.64 -9.89
C SER A 50 -3.22 -5.18 -10.31
N SER A 51 -4.49 -4.84 -10.57
CA SER A 51 -4.87 -3.49 -11.04
C SER A 51 -4.92 -2.43 -9.96
N GLU A 52 -4.99 -2.81 -8.67
CA GLU A 52 -5.09 -1.84 -7.58
C GLU A 52 -3.82 -0.97 -7.51
N ARG A 53 -4.03 0.32 -7.37
CA ARG A 53 -2.99 1.34 -7.22
C ARG A 53 -3.22 2.08 -5.92
N ILE A 54 -2.20 2.13 -5.07
CA ILE A 54 -2.25 2.82 -3.78
C ILE A 54 -1.08 3.80 -3.72
N LEU A 55 -1.35 5.01 -3.28
CA LEU A 55 -0.34 6.01 -3.00
C LEU A 55 -0.59 6.60 -1.62
N ILE A 56 0.45 6.65 -0.82
CA ILE A 56 0.49 7.31 0.48
C ILE A 56 1.39 8.53 0.35
N ALA A 57 0.88 9.70 0.67
CA ALA A 57 1.64 10.94 0.70
C ALA A 57 1.63 11.49 2.13
N ILE A 58 2.83 11.65 2.70
CA ILE A 58 3.04 12.14 4.06
C ILE A 58 3.74 13.49 3.97
N LYS A 59 3.15 14.51 4.56
CA LYS A 59 3.77 15.84 4.59
C LYS A 59 5.06 15.82 5.41
N VAL A 60 6.11 16.48 4.90
CA VAL A 60 7.42 16.52 5.54
C VAL A 60 7.85 17.97 5.85
N ARG A 61 8.63 18.14 6.92
CA ARG A 61 9.17 19.44 7.35
C ARG A 61 10.36 19.84 6.52
N ASP A 62 11.28 18.89 6.28
CA ASP A 62 12.51 19.10 5.54
C ASP A 62 12.65 18.01 4.47
N GLU A 63 12.37 18.39 3.23
CA GLU A 63 12.42 17.49 2.06
C GLU A 63 13.85 16.96 1.83
N LEU A 64 14.87 17.81 2.03
CA LEU A 64 16.25 17.41 1.82
C LEU A 64 16.74 16.42 2.90
N ALA A 65 16.33 16.63 4.15
CA ALA A 65 16.67 15.72 5.24
C ALA A 65 16.05 14.32 5.00
N VAL A 66 14.76 14.28 4.59
CA VAL A 66 14.08 13.02 4.26
C VAL A 66 14.70 12.34 3.04
N ALA A 67 15.06 13.09 1.99
CA ALA A 67 15.73 12.54 0.82
C ALA A 67 17.07 11.88 1.18
N LYS A 68 17.87 12.51 2.04
CA LYS A 68 19.14 11.95 2.54
C LYS A 68 18.93 10.70 3.39
N ALA A 69 17.89 10.69 4.23
CA ALA A 69 17.56 9.55 5.05
C ALA A 69 17.14 8.34 4.18
N LEU A 70 16.32 8.57 3.14
CA LEU A 70 15.95 7.55 2.16
C LEU A 70 17.17 7.02 1.40
N GLU A 71 18.05 7.91 0.91
CA GLU A 71 19.28 7.49 0.24
C GLU A 71 20.13 6.60 1.14
N LYS A 72 20.32 7.00 2.39
CA LYS A 72 21.10 6.24 3.37
C LYS A 72 20.49 4.85 3.64
N MET A 73 19.17 4.78 3.69
CA MET A 73 18.44 3.55 3.98
C MET A 73 18.41 2.59 2.78
N LEU A 74 18.21 3.12 1.57
CA LEU A 74 17.87 2.30 0.39
C LEU A 74 19.06 2.05 -0.55
N LYS A 75 20.14 2.84 -0.45
CA LYS A 75 21.29 2.72 -1.36
C LYS A 75 22.04 1.39 -1.30
N ALA A 76 22.04 0.75 -0.13
CA ALA A 76 22.70 -0.55 0.08
C ALA A 76 21.73 -1.73 -0.06
N ASP A 77 20.46 -1.48 -0.31
CA ASP A 77 19.44 -2.53 -0.45
C ASP A 77 19.41 -3.04 -1.90
N GLU A 78 19.81 -4.29 -2.09
CA GLU A 78 19.86 -4.95 -3.41
C GLU A 78 18.45 -5.20 -4.00
N THR A 79 17.40 -5.09 -3.17
CA THR A 79 16.01 -5.25 -3.61
C THR A 79 15.41 -3.95 -4.14
N VAL A 80 16.18 -2.87 -4.12
CA VAL A 80 15.74 -1.53 -4.53
C VAL A 80 16.69 -0.96 -5.57
N GLN A 81 16.16 -0.37 -6.62
CA GLN A 81 16.95 0.37 -7.61
C GLN A 81 16.62 1.86 -7.60
N MET A 82 17.65 2.67 -7.76
CA MET A 82 17.52 4.10 -7.93
C MET A 82 17.21 4.46 -9.38
N ARG A 83 16.20 5.28 -9.59
CA ARG A 83 15.88 5.91 -10.88
C ARG A 83 15.89 7.43 -10.75
N VAL A 84 16.26 8.11 -11.82
CA VAL A 84 16.15 9.58 -11.92
C VAL A 84 15.10 9.92 -12.97
N LEU A 85 14.06 10.63 -12.57
CA LEU A 85 13.00 11.06 -13.45
C LEU A 85 12.68 12.54 -13.18
N ALA A 86 12.78 13.39 -14.20
CA ALA A 86 12.51 14.82 -14.10
C ALA A 86 13.22 15.47 -12.88
N ASP A 87 14.53 15.23 -12.75
CA ASP A 87 15.40 15.72 -11.67
C ASP A 87 15.04 15.24 -10.25
N ARG A 88 14.20 14.19 -10.15
CA ARG A 88 13.83 13.56 -8.88
C ARG A 88 14.39 12.16 -8.78
N ILE A 89 14.88 11.82 -7.59
CA ILE A 89 15.32 10.47 -7.27
C ILE A 89 14.10 9.66 -6.83
N ILE A 90 13.87 8.54 -7.48
CA ILE A 90 12.83 7.57 -7.15
C ILE A 90 13.53 6.26 -6.81
N TRP A 91 13.15 5.67 -5.69
CA TRP A 91 13.58 4.33 -5.27
C TRP A 91 12.47 3.35 -5.60
N GLU A 92 12.76 2.36 -6.44
CA GLU A 92 11.80 1.35 -6.90
C GLU A 92 12.19 -0.02 -6.38
N ALA A 93 11.25 -0.74 -5.78
CA ALA A 93 11.45 -2.13 -5.42
C ALA A 93 11.56 -2.99 -6.69
N VAL A 94 12.59 -3.81 -6.75
CA VAL A 94 12.80 -4.76 -7.86
C VAL A 94 12.28 -6.12 -7.40
N PRO A 95 11.26 -6.66 -8.07
CA PRO A 95 10.77 -8.00 -7.76
C PRO A 95 11.93 -9.00 -7.88
N GLN A 96 12.28 -9.64 -6.80
CA GLN A 96 13.25 -10.74 -6.87
C GLN A 96 12.55 -11.95 -7.47
N GLU A 97 13.02 -12.42 -8.61
CA GLU A 97 12.68 -13.76 -9.08
C GLU A 97 13.14 -14.75 -8.01
N LYS A 98 12.18 -15.38 -7.32
CA LYS A 98 12.51 -16.47 -6.40
C LYS A 98 13.28 -17.50 -7.22
N PRO A 99 14.54 -17.84 -6.89
CA PRO A 99 15.21 -18.93 -7.58
C PRO A 99 14.29 -20.15 -7.46
N GLN A 100 13.83 -20.66 -8.60
CA GLN A 100 13.16 -21.96 -8.65
C GLN A 100 14.27 -22.99 -8.36
N VAL A 101 14.54 -23.21 -7.07
CA VAL A 101 15.35 -24.34 -6.66
C VAL A 101 14.50 -25.56 -7.01
N PRO A 102 14.89 -26.38 -7.99
CA PRO A 102 14.17 -27.61 -8.23
C PRO A 102 14.32 -28.45 -6.95
N SER A 103 13.25 -28.58 -6.19
CA SER A 103 13.19 -29.47 -5.04
C SER A 103 13.28 -30.90 -5.57
N ILE A 104 14.50 -31.44 -5.63
CA ILE A 104 14.71 -32.87 -5.82
C ILE A 104 14.40 -33.52 -4.46
N SER A 105 13.14 -33.88 -4.29
CA SER A 105 12.74 -34.70 -3.14
C SER A 105 13.29 -36.11 -3.36
N LEU A 106 14.43 -36.39 -2.80
CA LEU A 106 14.91 -37.77 -2.60
C LEU A 106 14.05 -38.40 -1.51
N ILE A 107 12.88 -38.92 -1.90
CA ILE A 107 12.04 -39.70 -0.97
C ILE A 107 12.71 -41.07 -0.82
N MET A 108 13.37 -41.29 0.31
CA MET A 108 13.78 -42.62 0.73
C MET A 108 12.53 -43.39 1.23
N PRO A 109 12.31 -44.65 0.82
CA PRO A 109 11.14 -45.39 1.30
C PRO A 109 11.22 -45.62 2.80
N GLY A 110 10.32 -45.01 3.55
CA GLY A 110 10.13 -45.24 5.00
C GLY A 110 10.30 -44.04 5.92
N GLU A 111 10.61 -42.85 5.40
CA GLU A 111 10.61 -41.62 6.20
C GLU A 111 9.40 -40.77 5.86
N GLU A 112 8.66 -40.35 6.90
CA GLU A 112 7.63 -39.31 6.73
C GLU A 112 8.32 -38.02 6.28
N PRO A 113 7.74 -37.26 5.33
CA PRO A 113 8.35 -36.03 4.88
C PRO A 113 8.44 -35.05 6.06
N ILE A 114 9.68 -34.80 6.50
CA ILE A 114 9.95 -33.69 7.42
C ILE A 114 9.57 -32.43 6.67
N SER A 115 8.54 -31.76 7.15
CA SER A 115 8.16 -30.45 6.66
C SER A 115 9.30 -29.48 6.96
N GLU A 116 10.08 -29.10 5.95
CA GLU A 116 11.16 -28.10 6.02
C GLU A 116 10.67 -26.67 6.32
N ASP A 117 9.50 -26.52 6.93
CA ASP A 117 8.80 -25.25 7.09
C ASP A 117 9.11 -24.49 8.39
N GLU A 118 10.06 -24.95 9.22
CA GLU A 118 10.30 -24.28 10.51
C GLU A 118 11.67 -23.60 10.68
N SER A 119 12.57 -23.60 9.73
CA SER A 119 13.94 -23.12 9.98
C SER A 119 14.52 -22.07 9.04
N SER A 120 13.77 -21.50 8.13
CA SER A 120 14.20 -20.28 7.47
C SER A 120 13.15 -19.20 7.69
N GLY A 121 13.55 -18.13 8.36
CA GLY A 121 12.78 -16.90 8.50
C GLY A 121 12.47 -16.33 7.11
N ALA A 122 11.52 -16.95 6.44
CA ALA A 122 10.97 -16.46 5.20
C ALA A 122 10.30 -15.13 5.53
N GLY A 123 11.00 -14.03 5.26
CA GLY A 123 10.49 -12.68 5.45
C GLY A 123 9.07 -12.59 4.90
N ALA A 124 8.20 -11.91 5.63
CA ALA A 124 6.84 -11.64 5.18
C ALA A 124 6.91 -11.07 3.75
N GLU A 125 6.05 -11.58 2.86
CA GLU A 125 6.00 -11.03 1.50
C GLU A 125 5.75 -9.52 1.59
N PRO A 126 6.51 -8.70 0.83
CA PRO A 126 6.35 -7.26 0.90
C PRO A 126 4.92 -6.88 0.54
N VAL A 127 4.35 -5.95 1.31
CA VAL A 127 2.97 -5.47 1.10
C VAL A 127 2.81 -4.89 -0.31
N PHE A 128 3.84 -4.24 -0.81
CA PHE A 128 3.90 -3.68 -2.16
C PHE A 128 5.17 -4.17 -2.87
N PRO A 129 5.12 -5.27 -3.63
CA PRO A 129 6.29 -5.84 -4.29
C PRO A 129 6.88 -4.94 -5.39
N ASN A 130 6.10 -4.02 -5.95
CA ASN A 130 6.50 -3.06 -6.98
C ASN A 130 6.54 -1.62 -6.44
N ALA A 131 6.79 -1.46 -5.14
CA ALA A 131 6.76 -0.16 -4.48
C ALA A 131 7.72 0.84 -5.12
N ALA A 132 7.29 2.08 -5.14
CA ALA A 132 8.16 3.20 -5.50
C ALA A 132 8.06 4.29 -4.43
N ILE A 133 9.21 4.84 -4.03
CA ILE A 133 9.31 5.83 -2.96
C ILE A 133 10.08 7.04 -3.47
N THR A 134 9.59 8.23 -3.17
CA THR A 134 10.30 9.50 -3.45
C THR A 134 9.90 10.60 -2.50
N VAL A 135 10.70 11.66 -2.46
CA VAL A 135 10.36 12.91 -1.77
C VAL A 135 10.27 14.01 -2.81
N ALA A 136 9.17 14.72 -2.81
CA ALA A 136 8.93 15.83 -3.73
C ALA A 136 7.81 16.75 -3.22
N ASN A 137 7.87 18.03 -3.55
CA ASN A 137 6.82 19.00 -3.25
C ASN A 137 6.42 19.05 -1.77
N GLY A 138 7.36 18.88 -0.86
CA GLY A 138 7.12 18.87 0.59
C GLY A 138 6.40 17.60 1.10
N GLN A 139 6.46 16.51 0.35
CA GLN A 139 5.81 15.25 0.73
C GLN A 139 6.72 14.04 0.47
N LEU A 140 6.67 13.07 1.35
CA LEU A 140 7.17 11.71 1.15
C LEU A 140 6.07 10.90 0.49
N TYR A 141 6.33 10.39 -0.70
CA TYR A 141 5.42 9.52 -1.45
C TYR A 141 5.86 8.07 -1.35
N VAL A 142 4.92 7.20 -1.01
CA VAL A 142 5.06 5.75 -1.08
C VAL A 142 3.93 5.22 -1.97
N SER A 143 4.28 4.64 -3.09
CA SER A 143 3.32 4.10 -4.05
C SER A 143 3.46 2.59 -4.18
N SER A 144 2.36 1.90 -4.42
CA SER A 144 2.37 0.47 -4.74
C SER A 144 3.00 0.16 -6.09
N HIS A 145 3.08 1.14 -7.00
CA HIS A 145 3.61 0.98 -8.36
C HIS A 145 4.30 2.27 -8.83
N LEU A 146 5.39 2.11 -9.56
CA LEU A 146 6.16 3.23 -10.13
C LEU A 146 5.33 4.04 -11.14
N ASP A 147 4.59 3.38 -12.02
CA ASP A 147 3.76 4.04 -13.05
C ASP A 147 2.72 4.98 -12.43
N PHE A 148 2.11 4.57 -11.32
CA PHE A 148 1.16 5.39 -10.60
C PHE A 148 1.83 6.60 -9.94
N LEU A 149 3.00 6.41 -9.33
CA LEU A 149 3.79 7.50 -8.76
C LEU A 149 4.16 8.53 -9.83
N VAL A 150 4.66 8.06 -10.98
CA VAL A 150 5.02 8.91 -12.11
C VAL A 150 3.84 9.71 -12.62
N LYS A 151 2.68 9.05 -12.79
CA LYS A 151 1.42 9.70 -13.19
C LYS A 151 1.01 10.83 -12.24
N ILE A 152 1.21 10.66 -10.95
CA ILE A 152 0.87 11.67 -9.92
C ILE A 152 1.87 12.84 -9.94
N LEU A 153 3.16 12.54 -10.16
CA LEU A 153 4.23 13.55 -10.14
C LEU A 153 4.37 14.32 -11.46
N GLN A 154 3.88 13.78 -12.58
CA GLN A 154 3.88 14.45 -13.86
C GLN A 154 3.00 15.70 -13.83
N ASP A 155 3.45 16.73 -14.54
CA ASP A 155 2.99 18.11 -14.50
C ASP A 155 1.48 18.30 -14.39
N ARG A 156 1.12 19.20 -13.48
CA ARG A 156 -0.26 19.51 -13.09
C ARG A 156 -0.90 20.64 -13.94
N GLU A 157 -0.13 21.30 -14.77
CA GLU A 157 -0.58 22.55 -15.45
C GLU A 157 -1.76 22.34 -16.40
N GLU A 158 -1.97 21.13 -16.91
CA GLU A 158 -3.06 20.84 -17.85
C GLU A 158 -4.16 19.92 -17.29
N ARG A 159 -4.11 19.55 -15.99
CA ARG A 159 -5.08 18.62 -15.41
C ARG A 159 -6.04 19.33 -14.46
N GLU A 160 -7.31 19.02 -14.63
CA GLU A 160 -8.32 19.38 -13.65
C GLU A 160 -7.98 18.71 -12.29
N THR A 161 -7.76 19.52 -11.27
CA THR A 161 -7.49 19.01 -9.92
C THR A 161 -8.76 18.48 -9.29
N LEU A 162 -8.65 17.48 -8.41
CA LEU A 162 -9.79 16.97 -7.64
C LEU A 162 -10.56 18.09 -6.95
N GLY A 163 -9.83 19.08 -6.39
CA GLY A 163 -10.42 20.24 -5.73
C GLY A 163 -11.29 21.13 -6.63
N ALA A 164 -11.10 21.08 -7.97
CA ALA A 164 -11.90 21.83 -8.92
C ALA A 164 -13.17 21.06 -9.36
N THR A 165 -13.29 19.78 -9.05
CA THR A 165 -14.45 18.97 -9.45
C THR A 165 -15.67 19.26 -8.58
N VAL A 166 -16.83 19.36 -9.22
CA VAL A 166 -18.10 19.74 -8.55
C VAL A 166 -18.49 18.73 -7.47
N ASP A 167 -18.32 17.44 -7.75
CA ASP A 167 -18.66 16.36 -6.82
C ASP A 167 -17.81 16.41 -5.54
N PHE A 168 -16.51 16.70 -5.66
CA PHE A 168 -15.63 16.89 -4.53
C PHE A 168 -15.99 18.12 -3.70
N GLN A 169 -16.29 19.23 -4.35
CA GLN A 169 -16.71 20.47 -3.68
C GLN A 169 -18.00 20.28 -2.90
N VAL A 170 -19.02 19.66 -3.51
CA VAL A 170 -20.30 19.38 -2.83
C VAL A 170 -20.13 18.50 -1.59
N ILE A 171 -19.32 17.45 -1.68
CA ILE A 171 -19.03 16.59 -0.53
C ILE A 171 -18.20 17.36 0.52
N GLY A 172 -17.21 18.13 0.08
CA GLY A 172 -16.36 18.95 0.96
C GLY A 172 -17.16 19.97 1.76
N GLU A 173 -18.10 20.69 1.14
CA GLU A 173 -18.99 21.63 1.81
C GLU A 173 -19.86 20.94 2.86
N LYS A 174 -20.45 19.79 2.53
CA LYS A 174 -21.23 19.00 3.49
C LYS A 174 -20.40 18.57 4.69
N VAL A 175 -19.20 18.05 4.44
CA VAL A 175 -18.29 17.63 5.51
C VAL A 175 -17.84 18.82 6.35
N GLN A 176 -17.63 20.01 5.78
CA GLN A 176 -17.27 21.23 6.53
C GLN A 176 -18.33 21.67 7.50
N ASN A 177 -19.60 21.46 7.18
CA ASN A 177 -20.73 21.86 8.04
C ASN A 177 -20.86 21.01 9.31
N PHE A 178 -20.18 19.89 9.42
CA PHE A 178 -20.22 19.02 10.62
C PHE A 178 -19.21 19.39 11.72
N GLY A 179 -18.46 20.47 11.58
CA GLY A 179 -17.58 21.01 12.64
C GLY A 179 -16.10 21.02 12.32
N SER A 180 -15.28 21.59 13.20
CA SER A 180 -13.86 21.89 12.98
C SER A 180 -12.88 20.85 13.55
N GLN A 181 -13.32 19.91 14.39
CA GLN A 181 -12.47 18.95 15.10
C GLN A 181 -12.29 17.63 14.31
N ARG A 182 -12.17 17.73 12.99
CA ARG A 182 -11.99 16.54 12.16
C ARG A 182 -10.53 16.11 12.16
N CYS A 183 -10.29 14.83 12.46
CA CYS A 183 -8.97 14.21 12.35
C CYS A 183 -8.77 13.47 11.02
N ALA A 184 -9.85 13.09 10.34
CA ALA A 184 -9.81 12.43 9.05
C ALA A 184 -11.04 12.79 8.21
N TRP A 185 -10.92 12.75 6.89
CA TRP A 185 -12.05 12.70 5.98
C TRP A 185 -11.72 11.92 4.72
N VAL A 186 -12.71 11.31 4.13
CA VAL A 186 -12.61 10.49 2.95
C VAL A 186 -13.59 10.99 1.90
N PHE A 187 -13.14 11.09 0.67
CA PHE A 187 -13.95 11.28 -0.52
C PHE A 187 -13.81 10.07 -1.42
N SER A 188 -14.91 9.55 -1.91
CA SER A 188 -14.92 8.41 -2.81
C SER A 188 -15.91 8.60 -3.96
N ARG A 189 -15.50 8.20 -5.15
CA ARG A 189 -16.36 7.92 -6.29
C ARG A 189 -16.67 6.43 -6.28
N THR A 190 -17.74 6.05 -5.58
CA THR A 190 -18.04 4.63 -5.32
C THR A 190 -18.30 3.83 -6.59
N ASP A 191 -18.71 4.50 -7.67
CA ASP A 191 -18.85 3.92 -9.01
C ASP A 191 -17.50 3.55 -9.67
N GLN A 192 -16.40 4.11 -9.17
CA GLN A 192 -15.04 3.77 -9.59
C GLN A 192 -14.38 2.84 -8.57
N GLU A 193 -14.49 3.17 -7.28
CA GLU A 193 -13.89 2.41 -6.20
C GLU A 193 -14.33 0.95 -6.18
N TYR A 194 -15.63 0.67 -6.32
CA TYR A 194 -16.14 -0.70 -6.24
C TYR A 194 -15.97 -1.51 -7.52
N ARG A 195 -15.63 -0.86 -8.63
CA ARG A 195 -15.50 -1.53 -9.92
C ARG A 195 -14.48 -2.66 -9.89
N GLY A 196 -13.28 -2.39 -9.36
CA GLY A 196 -12.21 -3.38 -9.31
C GLY A 196 -12.62 -4.65 -8.56
N THR A 197 -13.09 -4.48 -7.34
CA THR A 197 -13.56 -5.60 -6.50
C THR A 197 -14.74 -6.32 -7.14
N TYR A 198 -15.71 -5.59 -7.68
CA TYR A 198 -16.89 -6.19 -8.30
C TYR A 198 -16.53 -7.05 -9.53
N GLU A 199 -15.71 -6.53 -10.43
CA GLU A 199 -15.29 -7.26 -11.62
C GLU A 199 -14.43 -8.48 -11.28
N LEU A 200 -13.58 -8.42 -10.25
CA LEU A 200 -12.83 -9.57 -9.75
C LEU A 200 -13.74 -10.65 -9.16
N ILE A 201 -14.75 -10.27 -8.37
CA ILE A 201 -15.74 -11.22 -7.84
C ILE A 201 -16.53 -11.85 -8.99
N ARG A 202 -16.97 -11.02 -9.95
CA ARG A 202 -17.73 -11.49 -11.11
C ARG A 202 -16.94 -12.49 -11.96
N ALA A 203 -15.64 -12.25 -12.11
CA ALA A 203 -14.72 -13.15 -12.82
C ALA A 203 -14.28 -14.39 -12.02
N GLY A 204 -14.66 -14.52 -10.74
CA GLY A 204 -14.20 -15.58 -9.85
C GLY A 204 -12.73 -15.45 -9.45
N LYS A 205 -12.12 -14.28 -9.65
CA LYS A 205 -10.68 -14.02 -9.45
C LYS A 205 -10.34 -13.30 -8.15
N MET A 206 -11.32 -13.05 -7.28
CA MET A 206 -11.08 -12.37 -6.02
C MET A 206 -10.11 -13.11 -5.10
N PRO A 207 -10.09 -14.44 -5.00
CA PRO A 207 -9.09 -15.17 -4.22
C PRO A 207 -7.65 -15.00 -4.74
N GLU A 208 -7.47 -14.84 -6.05
CA GLU A 208 -6.15 -14.63 -6.68
C GLU A 208 -5.70 -13.16 -6.65
N SER A 209 -6.57 -12.28 -6.14
CA SER A 209 -6.34 -10.84 -6.18
C SER A 209 -5.20 -10.42 -5.25
N GLU A 210 -4.32 -9.59 -5.77
CA GLU A 210 -3.25 -8.91 -5.04
C GLU A 210 -3.73 -7.62 -4.37
N THR A 211 -5.04 -7.29 -4.49
CA THR A 211 -5.61 -6.12 -3.81
C THR A 211 -5.49 -6.24 -2.29
N MET A 212 -5.43 -5.11 -1.59
CA MET A 212 -5.41 -5.08 -0.13
C MET A 212 -6.55 -5.91 0.47
N LEU A 213 -7.75 -5.79 -0.10
CA LEU A 213 -8.90 -6.57 0.32
C LEU A 213 -8.70 -8.07 0.06
N GLY A 214 -8.22 -8.46 -1.12
CA GLY A 214 -7.98 -9.86 -1.48
C GLY A 214 -6.96 -10.52 -0.55
N ARG A 215 -5.84 -9.85 -0.31
CA ARG A 215 -4.80 -10.31 0.62
C ARG A 215 -5.33 -10.42 2.06
N THR A 216 -6.05 -9.41 2.54
CA THR A 216 -6.65 -9.43 3.88
C THR A 216 -7.63 -10.59 4.05
N LEU A 217 -8.51 -10.82 3.06
CA LEU A 217 -9.46 -11.91 3.09
C LEU A 217 -8.74 -13.27 3.05
N ASN A 218 -7.70 -13.42 2.25
CA ASN A 218 -6.89 -14.64 2.22
C ASN A 218 -6.16 -14.89 3.54
N THR A 219 -5.66 -13.84 4.21
CA THR A 219 -5.01 -13.95 5.51
C THR A 219 -6.00 -14.36 6.61
N LEU A 220 -7.20 -13.78 6.61
CA LEU A 220 -8.21 -14.05 7.65
C LEU A 220 -8.98 -15.35 7.44
N PHE A 221 -9.26 -15.71 6.19
CA PHE A 221 -10.17 -16.81 5.83
C PHE A 221 -9.52 -17.89 4.95
N GLY A 222 -8.24 -17.76 4.66
CA GLY A 222 -7.47 -18.79 3.97
C GLY A 222 -7.28 -20.04 4.84
N ALA A 223 -6.84 -21.15 4.23
CA ALA A 223 -6.67 -22.44 4.90
C ALA A 223 -5.48 -22.46 5.90
N GLY A 224 -4.88 -21.34 6.24
CA GLY A 224 -3.72 -21.25 7.14
C GLY A 224 -2.41 -21.83 6.57
N LYS A 225 -2.44 -22.35 5.35
CA LYS A 225 -1.28 -22.89 4.64
C LYS A 225 -0.80 -21.89 3.58
N LYS A 226 0.49 -21.64 3.55
CA LYS A 226 1.11 -20.75 2.56
C LYS A 226 0.79 -21.23 1.14
N GLY A 227 0.30 -20.33 0.29
CA GLY A 227 -0.03 -20.64 -1.11
C GLY A 227 -1.41 -21.27 -1.35
N VAL A 228 -2.21 -21.53 -0.30
CA VAL A 228 -3.58 -22.00 -0.45
C VAL A 228 -4.54 -20.82 -0.43
N LEU A 229 -5.14 -20.53 -1.58
CA LEU A 229 -6.12 -19.46 -1.71
C LEU A 229 -7.48 -19.93 -1.14
N ARG A 230 -8.22 -18.99 -0.56
CA ARG A 230 -9.60 -19.25 -0.15
C ARG A 230 -10.49 -19.54 -1.36
N GLN A 231 -11.53 -20.34 -1.18
CA GLN A 231 -12.53 -20.52 -2.21
C GLN A 231 -13.49 -19.32 -2.22
N GLN A 232 -13.83 -18.84 -3.41
CA GLN A 232 -14.87 -17.82 -3.55
C GLN A 232 -16.25 -18.46 -3.40
N GLU A 233 -17.02 -17.99 -2.43
CA GLU A 233 -18.38 -18.49 -2.17
C GLU A 233 -19.44 -17.86 -3.09
N ILE A 234 -19.19 -16.62 -3.51
CA ILE A 234 -20.09 -15.87 -4.39
C ILE A 234 -19.94 -16.37 -5.82
N ASP A 235 -21.03 -16.89 -6.39
CA ASP A 235 -21.09 -17.23 -7.81
C ASP A 235 -21.14 -15.95 -8.66
N GLY A 236 -19.98 -15.51 -9.11
CA GLY A 236 -19.83 -14.27 -9.87
C GLY A 236 -20.55 -14.27 -11.22
N SER A 237 -20.81 -15.46 -11.80
CA SER A 237 -21.54 -15.59 -13.08
C SER A 237 -22.99 -15.13 -13.00
N LYS A 238 -23.56 -15.10 -11.79
CA LYS A 238 -24.91 -14.60 -11.52
C LYS A 238 -25.00 -13.10 -11.31
N LEU A 239 -23.87 -12.43 -11.21
CA LEU A 239 -23.83 -10.97 -11.05
C LEU A 239 -24.05 -10.28 -12.40
N PRO A 240 -24.83 -9.18 -12.46
CA PRO A 240 -25.02 -8.40 -13.68
C PRO A 240 -23.70 -7.73 -14.12
N GLU A 241 -23.69 -7.15 -15.33
CA GLU A 241 -22.60 -6.28 -15.77
C GLU A 241 -22.45 -5.09 -14.80
N PHE A 242 -21.22 -4.66 -14.57
CA PHE A 242 -20.95 -3.55 -13.65
C PHE A 242 -21.69 -2.26 -14.01
N ASP A 243 -21.87 -1.98 -15.31
CA ASP A 243 -22.60 -0.80 -15.79
C ASP A 243 -24.08 -0.79 -15.34
N VAL A 244 -24.68 -1.94 -15.04
CA VAL A 244 -26.02 -2.03 -14.46
C VAL A 244 -26.00 -1.58 -12.99
N VAL A 245 -24.96 -1.94 -12.25
CA VAL A 245 -24.81 -1.61 -10.82
C VAL A 245 -24.34 -0.17 -10.66
N ARG A 246 -23.40 0.26 -11.47
CA ARG A 246 -22.76 1.58 -11.47
C ARG A 246 -23.75 2.74 -11.40
N ARG A 247 -24.86 2.67 -12.13
CA ARG A 247 -25.90 3.72 -12.14
C ARG A 247 -26.56 3.97 -10.78
N HIS A 248 -26.40 3.08 -9.83
CA HIS A 248 -26.92 3.20 -8.46
C HIS A 248 -25.84 3.66 -7.48
N LEU A 249 -24.62 3.86 -7.94
CA LEU A 249 -23.48 4.34 -7.16
C LEU A 249 -23.23 5.81 -7.48
N GLY A 250 -22.61 6.51 -6.56
CA GLY A 250 -22.31 7.94 -6.71
C GLY A 250 -21.11 8.35 -5.86
N THR A 251 -20.98 9.63 -5.59
CA THR A 251 -19.94 10.13 -4.70
C THR A 251 -20.36 9.97 -3.24
N ALA A 252 -19.41 9.60 -2.41
CA ALA A 252 -19.58 9.48 -0.96
C ALA A 252 -18.50 10.27 -0.23
N GLY A 253 -18.81 10.67 1.00
CA GLY A 253 -17.84 11.25 1.90
C GLY A 253 -18.08 10.77 3.33
N SER A 254 -16.99 10.54 4.04
CA SER A 254 -17.03 10.26 5.47
C SER A 254 -15.95 11.06 6.19
N PHE A 255 -16.12 11.25 7.48
CA PHE A 255 -15.14 11.95 8.31
C PHE A 255 -15.06 11.32 9.69
N GLY A 256 -13.88 11.43 10.29
CA GLY A 256 -13.64 11.05 11.67
C GLY A 256 -13.45 12.28 12.55
N VAL A 257 -13.95 12.23 13.76
CA VAL A 257 -13.77 13.25 14.79
C VAL A 257 -13.00 12.62 15.94
N SER A 258 -11.94 13.30 16.40
CA SER A 258 -11.23 12.89 17.61
C SER A 258 -11.91 13.49 18.83
N GLU A 259 -12.29 12.65 19.77
CA GLU A 259 -12.83 13.04 21.05
C GLU A 259 -11.73 13.36 22.06
N GLN A 260 -12.07 14.04 23.16
CA GLN A 260 -11.09 14.43 24.19
C GLN A 260 -10.44 13.24 24.92
N ASP A 261 -11.10 12.09 24.95
CA ASP A 261 -10.58 10.83 25.50
C ASP A 261 -9.64 10.07 24.54
N GLY A 262 -9.39 10.62 23.35
CA GLY A 262 -8.56 10.01 22.30
C GLY A 262 -9.33 9.02 21.41
N SER A 263 -10.62 8.78 21.63
CA SER A 263 -11.44 7.98 20.74
C SER A 263 -11.70 8.70 19.41
N VAL A 264 -11.93 7.95 18.33
CA VAL A 264 -12.32 8.46 17.02
C VAL A 264 -13.71 7.93 16.68
N ARG A 265 -14.60 8.82 16.26
CA ARG A 265 -15.95 8.50 15.79
C ARG A 265 -16.16 8.91 14.34
#